data_43494e81db6fe964e772f66c52d0dfa5
#
_entry.id   43494e81db6fe964e772f66c52d0dfa5
#
_cell.length_a   1.000
_cell.length_b   1.000
_cell.length_c   1.000
_cell.angle_alpha   90.00
_cell.angle_beta   90.00
_cell.angle_gamma   90.00
#
_symmetry.space_group_name_H-M   'P 1'
#
loop_
_entity.id
_entity.type
_entity.pdbx_description
1 polymer ?
#
loop_
_entity_poly.entity_id
_entity_poly.type
_entity_poly.pdbx_seq_one_letter_code
_entity_poly.pdbx_strand_id
1 'polypeptide(L)'
;SCSVTDMKPGAMPLLDHPLYNLLPRPIRRDVWDNTISKLIGFCSDESLIPIIRDFADKLYAPYCKYPAATSVHHAFPGGLTNHTYQMLHMLEGLYPCLPYQIKVERCILAILFHDYGKVYEYITEGETQADMYLLGHIFIGAHKLQNVLEQQGVDGEEIKRIIHVILAHHGTREFG
;
A
#
# COMPACT_ATOMS: atom_id res chain seq x y z
N SER A 1 0.27 -37.34 8.67
CA SER A 1 -0.34 -36.02 8.45
C SER A 1 0.35 -35.02 9.36
N CYS A 2 1.23 -34.17 8.84
CA CYS A 2 1.74 -33.03 9.59
C CYS A 2 0.62 -31.98 9.67
N SER A 3 0.15 -31.66 10.88
CA SER A 3 -0.74 -30.54 11.07
C SER A 3 0.07 -29.23 11.07
N VAL A 4 -0.39 -28.25 10.35
CA VAL A 4 0.24 -26.92 10.22
C VAL A 4 0.17 -26.08 11.52
N THR A 5 -0.39 -26.65 12.60
CA THR A 5 -0.64 -25.98 13.88
C THR A 5 0.60 -25.83 14.78
N ASP A 6 1.71 -26.46 14.46
CA ASP A 6 2.94 -26.41 15.27
C ASP A 6 4.05 -25.49 14.68
N MET A 7 3.75 -24.73 13.67
CA MET A 7 4.70 -23.72 13.19
C MET A 7 4.66 -22.51 14.15
N LYS A 8 5.59 -22.47 15.09
CA LYS A 8 5.94 -21.20 15.75
C LYS A 8 6.33 -20.21 14.66
N PRO A 9 5.98 -18.92 14.79
CA PRO A 9 6.54 -17.89 13.92
C PRO A 9 8.06 -17.97 14.11
N GLY A 10 8.69 -18.74 13.25
CA GLY A 10 10.14 -18.92 13.21
C GLY A 10 10.73 -17.74 12.46
N ALA A 11 11.99 -17.45 12.74
CA ALA A 11 12.77 -16.54 11.95
C ALA A 11 12.58 -16.84 10.46
N MET A 12 12.45 -15.78 9.64
CA MET A 12 12.37 -15.91 8.19
C MET A 12 13.48 -16.86 7.69
N PRO A 13 13.16 -17.79 6.77
CA PRO A 13 14.20 -18.64 6.19
C PRO A 13 15.32 -17.77 5.64
N LEU A 14 16.56 -18.17 5.88
CA LEU A 14 17.71 -17.49 5.28
C LEU A 14 17.54 -17.46 3.75
N LEU A 15 18.00 -16.39 3.10
CA LEU A 15 17.85 -16.15 1.66
C LEU A 15 18.38 -17.31 0.79
N ASP A 16 19.28 -18.12 1.31
CA ASP A 16 19.87 -19.29 0.68
C ASP A 16 19.14 -20.61 0.97
N HIS A 17 18.09 -20.57 1.83
CA HIS A 17 17.32 -21.76 2.14
C HIS A 17 16.48 -22.21 0.92
N PRO A 18 16.47 -23.51 0.53
CA PRO A 18 15.73 -23.99 -0.64
C PRO A 18 14.22 -23.62 -0.61
N LEU A 19 13.60 -23.59 0.57
CA LEU A 19 12.19 -23.20 0.75
C LEU A 19 11.94 -21.73 0.43
N TYR A 20 12.98 -20.87 0.45
CA TYR A 20 12.83 -19.46 0.09
C TYR A 20 12.36 -19.29 -1.35
N ASN A 21 12.75 -20.20 -2.25
CA ASN A 21 12.30 -20.18 -3.64
C ASN A 21 10.82 -20.56 -3.83
N LEU A 22 10.19 -21.14 -2.80
CA LEU A 22 8.75 -21.46 -2.80
C LEU A 22 7.89 -20.32 -2.25
N LEU A 23 8.49 -19.30 -1.65
CA LEU A 23 7.74 -18.13 -1.18
C LEU A 23 7.26 -17.30 -2.36
N PRO A 24 6.06 -16.73 -2.28
CA PRO A 24 5.60 -15.75 -3.26
C PRO A 24 6.60 -14.60 -3.35
N ARG A 25 6.81 -14.11 -4.57
CA ARG A 25 7.72 -13.00 -4.83
C ARG A 25 6.95 -11.70 -4.98
N PRO A 26 7.57 -10.54 -4.70
CA PRO A 26 7.00 -9.26 -5.05
C PRO A 26 6.63 -9.21 -6.53
N ILE A 27 5.54 -8.52 -6.84
CA ILE A 27 5.16 -8.28 -8.24
C ILE A 27 6.31 -7.59 -8.99
N ARG A 28 6.52 -7.94 -10.25
CA ARG A 28 7.58 -7.35 -11.05
C ARG A 28 7.32 -5.87 -11.31
N ARG A 29 8.39 -5.10 -11.40
CA ARG A 29 8.35 -3.66 -11.63
C ARG A 29 7.60 -3.29 -12.92
N ASP A 30 7.84 -4.00 -14.01
CA ASP A 30 7.18 -3.73 -15.29
C ASP A 30 5.66 -3.94 -15.22
N VAL A 31 5.19 -4.91 -14.44
CA VAL A 31 3.76 -5.16 -14.21
C VAL A 31 3.14 -4.06 -13.36
N TRP A 32 3.83 -3.63 -12.31
CA TRP A 32 3.44 -2.49 -11.48
C TRP A 32 3.30 -1.21 -12.30
N ASP A 33 4.34 -0.84 -13.06
CA ASP A 33 4.38 0.37 -13.87
C ASP A 33 3.31 0.37 -14.97
N ASN A 34 3.04 -0.78 -15.57
CA ASN A 34 2.00 -0.92 -16.58
C ASN A 34 0.60 -0.68 -15.99
N THR A 35 0.31 -1.22 -14.80
CA THR A 35 -0.98 -1.00 -14.12
C THR A 35 -1.15 0.48 -13.74
N ILE A 36 -0.14 1.11 -13.18
CA ILE A 36 -0.16 2.55 -12.88
C ILE A 36 -0.41 3.37 -14.16
N SER A 37 0.27 3.04 -15.25
CA SER A 37 0.12 3.75 -16.52
C SER A 37 -1.29 3.66 -17.10
N LYS A 38 -1.93 2.50 -17.01
CA LYS A 38 -3.31 2.30 -17.45
C LYS A 38 -4.29 3.09 -16.57
N LEU A 39 -4.12 3.05 -15.26
CA LEU A 39 -4.95 3.81 -14.32
C LEU A 39 -4.83 5.32 -14.53
N ILE A 40 -3.63 5.82 -14.81
CA ILE A 40 -3.40 7.23 -15.17
C ILE A 40 -4.20 7.60 -16.44
N GLY A 41 -4.38 6.68 -17.38
CA GLY A 41 -5.22 6.91 -18.56
C GLY A 41 -6.70 7.18 -18.24
N PHE A 42 -7.18 6.84 -17.05
CA PHE A 42 -8.53 7.16 -16.58
C PHE A 42 -8.61 8.44 -15.74
N CYS A 43 -7.47 9.06 -15.38
CA CYS A 43 -7.46 10.27 -14.55
C CYS A 43 -8.09 11.45 -15.29
N SER A 44 -8.95 12.17 -14.58
CA SER A 44 -9.58 13.40 -15.06
C SER A 44 -8.86 14.67 -14.59
N ASP A 45 -8.14 14.59 -13.49
CA ASP A 45 -7.36 15.68 -12.91
C ASP A 45 -5.87 15.47 -13.19
N GLU A 46 -5.40 16.16 -14.24
CA GLU A 46 -4.00 16.06 -14.67
C GLU A 46 -3.00 16.58 -13.63
N SER A 47 -3.43 17.44 -12.71
CA SER A 47 -2.57 18.02 -11.68
C SER A 47 -2.05 16.98 -10.67
N LEU A 48 -2.80 15.89 -10.45
CA LEU A 48 -2.42 14.80 -9.55
C LEU A 48 -1.54 13.73 -10.22
N ILE A 49 -1.47 13.70 -11.55
CA ILE A 49 -0.70 12.68 -12.28
C ILE A 49 0.79 12.68 -11.92
N PRO A 50 1.49 13.84 -11.86
CA PRO A 50 2.90 13.87 -11.46
C PRO A 50 3.12 13.30 -10.04
N ILE A 51 2.20 13.59 -9.12
CA ILE A 51 2.24 13.10 -7.74
C ILE A 51 2.07 11.58 -7.71
N ILE A 52 1.09 11.06 -8.45
CA ILE A 52 0.87 9.61 -8.58
C ILE A 52 2.11 8.90 -9.12
N ARG A 53 2.72 9.43 -10.19
CA ARG A 53 3.92 8.83 -10.80
C ARG A 53 5.10 8.82 -9.84
N ASP A 54 5.36 9.93 -9.17
CA ASP A 54 6.46 10.08 -8.22
C ASP A 54 6.32 9.08 -7.06
N PHE A 55 5.11 8.95 -6.51
CA PHE A 55 4.88 8.00 -5.42
C PHE A 55 4.85 6.55 -5.88
N ALA A 56 4.26 6.23 -7.01
CA ALA A 56 4.30 4.87 -7.54
C ALA A 56 5.75 4.39 -7.74
N ASP A 57 6.64 5.29 -8.16
CA ASP A 57 8.06 5.01 -8.28
C ASP A 57 8.75 4.82 -6.91
N LYS A 58 8.57 5.78 -6.01
CA LYS A 58 9.24 5.79 -4.70
C LYS A 58 8.79 4.67 -3.77
N LEU A 59 7.52 4.27 -3.85
CA LEU A 59 6.94 3.26 -2.94
C LEU A 59 7.25 1.82 -3.36
N TYR A 60 7.52 1.57 -4.63
CA TYR A 60 7.75 0.22 -5.12
C TYR A 60 8.87 -0.51 -4.36
N ALA A 61 10.05 0.09 -4.30
CA ALA A 61 11.22 -0.55 -3.69
C ALA A 61 11.08 -0.81 -2.17
N PRO A 62 10.59 0.13 -1.34
CA PRO A 62 10.23 -0.16 0.04
C PRO A 62 9.20 -1.27 0.17
N TYR A 63 8.12 -1.23 -0.60
CA TYR A 63 7.03 -2.21 -0.53
C TYR A 63 7.48 -3.63 -0.88
N CYS A 64 8.50 -3.78 -1.73
CA CYS A 64 9.12 -5.08 -2.03
C CYS A 64 9.85 -5.71 -0.84
N LYS A 65 10.09 -4.98 0.24
CA LYS A 65 10.83 -5.49 1.42
C LYS A 65 9.90 -5.97 2.52
N TYR A 66 8.71 -5.38 2.64
CA TYR A 66 7.84 -5.56 3.81
C TYR A 66 6.62 -6.43 3.52
N PRO A 67 6.15 -7.22 4.51
CA PRO A 67 4.87 -7.92 4.42
C PRO A 67 3.71 -6.94 4.53
N ALA A 68 2.53 -7.33 4.03
CA ALA A 68 1.30 -6.56 4.22
C ALA A 68 0.61 -6.89 5.55
N ALA A 69 0.89 -8.06 6.13
CA ALA A 69 0.31 -8.52 7.40
C ALA A 69 1.30 -9.43 8.13
N THR A 70 1.04 -9.67 9.41
CA THR A 70 1.87 -10.55 10.25
C THR A 70 1.50 -12.03 10.10
N SER A 71 0.25 -12.35 9.77
CA SER A 71 -0.23 -13.74 9.83
C SER A 71 -1.37 -14.12 8.88
N VAL A 72 -1.93 -13.18 8.11
CA VAL A 72 -3.10 -13.47 7.28
C VAL A 72 -2.68 -13.60 5.81
N HIS A 73 -3.11 -12.70 4.95
CA HIS A 73 -2.73 -12.68 3.53
C HIS A 73 -1.51 -11.77 3.32
N HIS A 74 -0.69 -12.11 2.33
CA HIS A 74 0.53 -11.35 2.01
C HIS A 74 1.54 -11.22 3.17
N ALA A 75 1.56 -12.20 4.10
CA ALA A 75 2.49 -12.27 5.23
C ALA A 75 3.87 -12.82 4.80
N PHE A 76 4.49 -12.20 3.81
CA PHE A 76 5.80 -12.57 3.28
C PHE A 76 6.54 -11.31 2.80
N PRO A 77 7.88 -11.33 2.69
CA PRO A 77 8.65 -10.20 2.17
C PRO A 77 8.18 -9.78 0.77
N GLY A 78 7.82 -8.51 0.63
CA GLY A 78 7.20 -7.98 -0.59
C GLY A 78 5.70 -8.22 -0.70
N GLY A 79 5.08 -8.80 0.32
CA GLY A 79 3.62 -8.94 0.38
C GLY A 79 2.89 -7.60 0.28
N LEU A 80 3.50 -6.52 0.80
CA LEU A 80 2.92 -5.18 0.70
C LEU A 80 2.84 -4.69 -0.75
N THR A 81 3.85 -4.97 -1.59
CA THR A 81 3.77 -4.69 -3.03
C THR A 81 2.64 -5.46 -3.70
N ASN A 82 2.52 -6.74 -3.39
CA ASN A 82 1.50 -7.60 -4.00
C ASN A 82 0.09 -7.18 -3.56
N HIS A 83 -0.10 -6.84 -2.30
CA HIS A 83 -1.37 -6.34 -1.77
C HIS A 83 -1.78 -5.04 -2.47
N THR A 84 -0.90 -4.05 -2.49
CA THR A 84 -1.15 -2.77 -3.15
C THR A 84 -1.40 -2.95 -4.64
N TYR A 85 -0.61 -3.78 -5.32
CA TYR A 85 -0.82 -4.10 -6.73
C TYR A 85 -2.19 -4.73 -6.99
N GLN A 86 -2.61 -5.68 -6.18
CA GLN A 86 -3.92 -6.33 -6.36
C GLN A 86 -5.07 -5.32 -6.25
N MET A 87 -4.99 -4.37 -5.30
CA MET A 87 -5.99 -3.30 -5.20
C MET A 87 -5.99 -2.38 -6.43
N LEU A 88 -4.81 -1.99 -6.92
CA LEU A 88 -4.67 -1.19 -8.15
C LEU A 88 -5.23 -1.94 -9.37
N HIS A 89 -4.93 -3.24 -9.49
CA HIS A 89 -5.42 -4.06 -10.60
C HIS A 89 -6.94 -4.30 -10.53
N MET A 90 -7.49 -4.46 -9.34
CA MET A 90 -8.95 -4.49 -9.14
C MET A 90 -9.60 -3.16 -9.55
N LEU A 91 -9.00 -2.04 -9.17
CA LEU A 91 -9.48 -0.71 -9.60
C LEU A 91 -9.46 -0.57 -11.12
N GLU A 92 -8.38 -1.00 -11.79
CA GLU A 92 -8.26 -1.02 -13.26
C GLU A 92 -9.42 -1.77 -13.91
N GLY A 93 -9.75 -2.96 -13.40
CA GLY A 93 -10.83 -3.79 -13.95
C GLY A 93 -12.24 -3.27 -13.61
N LEU A 94 -12.44 -2.70 -12.44
CA LEU A 94 -13.75 -2.24 -11.98
C LEU A 94 -14.13 -0.85 -12.50
N TYR A 95 -13.15 0.05 -12.64
CA TYR A 95 -13.41 1.45 -12.96
C TYR A 95 -14.28 1.66 -14.22
N PRO A 96 -14.04 0.96 -15.35
CA PRO A 96 -14.88 1.11 -16.54
C PRO A 96 -16.33 0.66 -16.36
N CYS A 97 -16.60 -0.14 -15.33
CA CYS A 97 -17.92 -0.71 -15.05
C CYS A 97 -18.73 0.09 -14.05
N LEU A 98 -18.14 1.13 -13.43
CA LEU A 98 -18.83 1.92 -12.40
C LEU A 98 -19.87 2.86 -13.04
N PRO A 99 -21.11 2.89 -12.50
CA PRO A 99 -22.22 3.65 -13.08
C PRO A 99 -22.15 5.16 -12.80
N TYR A 100 -21.17 5.62 -12.01
CA TYR A 100 -20.99 7.00 -11.60
C TYR A 100 -19.54 7.42 -11.70
N GLN A 101 -19.35 8.72 -11.85
CA GLN A 101 -18.01 9.29 -11.95
C GLN A 101 -17.32 9.30 -10.58
N ILE A 102 -16.39 8.36 -10.42
CA ILE A 102 -15.43 8.37 -9.32
C ILE A 102 -14.13 8.96 -9.87
N LYS A 103 -13.51 9.87 -9.12
CA LYS A 103 -12.18 10.34 -9.47
C LYS A 103 -11.16 9.24 -9.18
N VAL A 104 -10.68 8.59 -10.23
CA VAL A 104 -9.76 7.44 -10.13
C VAL A 104 -8.44 7.83 -9.46
N GLU A 105 -7.98 9.05 -9.66
CA GLU A 105 -6.78 9.61 -9.05
C GLU A 105 -6.83 9.60 -7.52
N ARG A 106 -7.99 9.84 -6.91
CA ARG A 106 -8.18 9.69 -5.46
C ARG A 106 -8.00 8.26 -5.00
N CYS A 107 -8.60 7.32 -5.75
CA CYS A 107 -8.48 5.90 -5.45
C CYS A 107 -7.04 5.42 -5.56
N ILE A 108 -6.30 5.86 -6.59
CA ILE A 108 -4.90 5.49 -6.76
C ILE A 108 -4.06 5.99 -5.58
N LEU A 109 -4.19 7.27 -5.21
CA LEU A 109 -3.44 7.84 -4.08
C LEU A 109 -3.82 7.16 -2.77
N ALA A 110 -5.10 6.91 -2.53
CA ALA A 110 -5.55 6.19 -1.34
C ALA A 110 -4.98 4.77 -1.29
N ILE A 111 -5.01 4.01 -2.38
CA ILE A 111 -4.45 2.66 -2.45
C ILE A 111 -2.93 2.67 -2.24
N LEU A 112 -2.21 3.63 -2.82
CA LEU A 112 -0.76 3.73 -2.61
C LEU A 112 -0.38 4.00 -1.16
N PHE A 113 -1.24 4.70 -0.40
CA PHE A 113 -0.90 5.18 0.94
C PHE A 113 -1.65 4.51 2.09
N HIS A 114 -2.70 3.71 1.85
CA HIS A 114 -3.50 3.14 2.95
C HIS A 114 -2.66 2.34 3.96
N ASP A 115 -1.69 1.61 3.46
CA ASP A 115 -0.78 0.76 4.23
C ASP A 115 0.67 1.29 4.29
N TYR A 116 0.90 2.53 3.87
CA TYR A 116 2.24 3.13 3.85
C TYR A 116 2.96 3.06 5.19
N GLY A 117 2.24 3.28 6.28
CA GLY A 117 2.80 3.24 7.63
C GLY A 117 3.40 1.89 8.01
N LYS A 118 3.02 0.80 7.35
CA LYS A 118 3.60 -0.54 7.59
C LYS A 118 5.08 -0.63 7.24
N VAL A 119 5.57 0.24 6.35
CA VAL A 119 7.02 0.35 6.07
C VAL A 119 7.81 0.71 7.34
N TYR A 120 7.19 1.41 8.28
CA TYR A 120 7.79 1.78 9.57
C TYR A 120 7.48 0.75 10.68
N GLU A 121 6.46 -0.07 10.51
CA GLU A 121 6.04 -1.08 11.48
C GLU A 121 7.03 -2.24 11.57
N TYR A 122 7.69 -2.57 10.47
CA TYR A 122 8.53 -3.75 10.34
C TYR A 122 10.03 -3.45 10.30
N ILE A 123 10.48 -2.32 10.85
CA ILE A 123 11.91 -2.06 10.93
C ILE A 123 12.55 -3.04 11.93
N THR A 124 13.63 -3.66 11.46
CA THR A 124 14.45 -4.68 12.08
C THR A 124 14.86 -4.39 13.52
N GLU A 125 14.95 -5.48 14.29
CA GLU A 125 15.49 -5.65 15.63
C GLU A 125 16.31 -4.47 16.20
N GLY A 126 15.74 -3.81 17.21
CA GLY A 126 16.45 -2.85 18.08
C GLY A 126 15.97 -1.41 18.04
N GLU A 127 15.20 -0.97 17.05
CA GLU A 127 14.59 0.36 17.04
C GLU A 127 13.12 0.26 17.44
N THR A 128 12.83 0.66 18.65
CA THR A 128 11.45 0.85 19.14
C THR A 128 10.83 2.01 18.37
N GLN A 129 9.96 1.69 17.44
CA GLN A 129 9.15 2.71 16.80
C GLN A 129 7.97 3.08 17.71
N ALA A 130 8.27 3.92 18.70
CA ALA A 130 7.25 4.43 19.61
C ALA A 130 6.06 5.04 18.85
N ASP A 131 6.32 5.70 17.72
CA ASP A 131 5.30 6.35 16.90
C ASP A 131 4.29 5.35 16.30
N MET A 132 4.72 4.13 15.94
CA MET A 132 3.82 3.12 15.42
C MET A 132 2.81 2.62 16.45
N TYR A 133 3.28 2.42 17.69
CA TYR A 133 2.39 2.00 18.79
C TYR A 133 1.45 3.12 19.23
N LEU A 134 1.87 4.39 19.05
CA LEU A 134 1.09 5.55 19.47
C LEU A 134 0.13 6.02 18.37
N LEU A 135 0.57 6.02 17.12
CA LEU A 135 -0.16 6.65 16.01
C LEU A 135 -0.81 5.65 15.05
N GLY A 136 -0.21 4.46 14.89
CA GLY A 136 -0.65 3.45 13.94
C GLY A 136 -0.36 3.76 12.47
N HIS A 137 -0.31 2.72 11.64
CA HIS A 137 0.07 2.85 10.22
C HIS A 137 -0.90 3.71 9.40
N ILE A 138 -2.19 3.69 9.74
CA ILE A 138 -3.23 4.46 9.04
C ILE A 138 -2.95 5.95 9.15
N PHE A 139 -2.73 6.44 10.38
CA PHE A 139 -2.45 7.85 10.63
C PHE A 139 -1.14 8.27 9.97
N ILE A 140 -0.09 7.46 10.08
CA ILE A 140 1.22 7.76 9.47
C ILE A 140 1.09 7.89 7.96
N GLY A 141 0.38 6.97 7.30
CA GLY A 141 0.13 7.02 5.85
C GLY A 141 -0.67 8.26 5.44
N ALA A 142 -1.78 8.52 6.14
CA ALA A 142 -2.64 9.67 5.89
C ALA A 142 -1.89 11.00 6.08
N HIS A 143 -1.17 11.16 7.19
CA HIS A 143 -0.41 12.37 7.50
C HIS A 143 0.72 12.63 6.49
N LYS A 144 1.43 11.56 6.09
CA LYS A 144 2.49 11.68 5.07
C LYS A 144 1.94 12.16 3.74
N LEU A 145 0.83 11.58 3.29
CA LEU A 145 0.21 11.98 2.02
C LEU A 145 -0.33 13.41 2.12
N GLN A 146 -1.03 13.75 3.21
CA GLN A 146 -1.56 15.10 3.42
C GLN A 146 -0.46 16.16 3.28
N ASN A 147 0.65 16.01 3.99
CA ASN A 147 1.77 16.96 3.94
C ASN A 147 2.30 17.16 2.51
N VAL A 148 2.38 16.10 1.74
CA VAL A 148 2.86 16.21 0.35
C VAL A 148 1.85 16.92 -0.53
N LEU A 149 0.56 16.59 -0.42
CA LEU A 149 -0.48 17.22 -1.22
C LEU A 149 -0.60 18.73 -0.91
N GLU A 150 -0.46 19.11 0.37
CA GLU A 150 -0.39 20.52 0.80
C GLU A 150 0.82 21.25 0.21
N GLN A 151 2.00 20.63 0.24
CA GLN A 151 3.23 21.19 -0.35
C GLN A 151 3.14 21.35 -1.87
N GLN A 152 2.36 20.50 -2.54
CA GLN A 152 2.10 20.59 -3.98
C GLN A 152 0.95 21.55 -4.33
N GLY A 153 0.34 22.19 -3.34
CA GLY A 153 -0.72 23.16 -3.54
C GLY A 153 -2.07 22.57 -3.99
N VAL A 154 -2.30 21.29 -3.66
CA VAL A 154 -3.58 20.64 -3.94
C VAL A 154 -4.68 21.27 -3.08
N ASP A 155 -5.89 21.44 -3.65
CA ASP A 155 -7.03 22.02 -2.96
C ASP A 155 -7.38 21.28 -1.67
N GLY A 156 -7.65 22.02 -0.60
CA GLY A 156 -7.88 21.45 0.73
C GLY A 156 -9.08 20.51 0.82
N GLU A 157 -10.14 20.77 0.04
CA GLU A 157 -11.33 19.88 0.01
C GLU A 157 -10.98 18.56 -0.75
N GLU A 158 -10.14 18.66 -1.77
CA GLU A 158 -9.66 17.47 -2.47
C GLU A 158 -8.77 16.61 -1.55
N ILE A 159 -7.86 17.25 -0.79
CA ILE A 159 -7.02 16.57 0.21
C ILE A 159 -7.89 15.84 1.23
N LYS A 160 -8.89 16.50 1.82
CA LYS A 160 -9.80 15.86 2.79
C LYS A 160 -10.47 14.61 2.25
N ARG A 161 -10.90 14.64 0.98
CA ARG A 161 -11.56 13.51 0.33
C ARG A 161 -10.62 12.33 0.14
N ILE A 162 -9.37 12.59 -0.25
CA ILE A 162 -8.35 11.54 -0.41
C ILE A 162 -8.00 10.94 0.96
N ILE A 163 -7.73 11.78 1.95
CA ILE A 163 -7.36 11.36 3.31
C ILE A 163 -8.49 10.59 3.98
N HIS A 164 -9.76 11.00 3.79
CA HIS A 164 -10.91 10.28 4.33
C HIS A 164 -10.94 8.81 3.89
N VAL A 165 -10.63 8.52 2.63
CA VAL A 165 -10.59 7.13 2.12
C VAL A 165 -9.55 6.30 2.88
N ILE A 166 -8.37 6.89 3.16
CA ILE A 166 -7.31 6.21 3.92
C ILE A 166 -7.75 5.96 5.36
N LEU A 167 -8.32 6.97 6.03
CA LEU A 167 -8.76 6.83 7.43
C LEU A 167 -9.90 5.82 7.60
N ALA A 168 -10.75 5.66 6.58
CA ALA A 168 -11.93 4.81 6.63
C ALA A 168 -11.71 3.40 6.07
N HIS A 169 -10.52 3.04 5.60
CA HIS A 169 -10.34 1.78 4.85
C HIS A 169 -10.52 0.51 5.68
N HIS A 170 -10.37 0.56 7.00
CA HIS A 170 -10.70 -0.57 7.89
C HIS A 170 -12.20 -0.78 8.12
N GLY A 171 -13.05 0.12 7.64
CA GLY A 171 -14.51 -0.05 7.54
C GLY A 171 -15.29 0.15 8.82
N THR A 172 -14.68 0.15 10.00
CA THR A 172 -15.37 0.43 11.27
C THR A 172 -14.84 1.73 11.88
N ARG A 173 -15.74 2.46 12.61
CA ARG A 173 -15.35 3.71 13.28
C ARG A 173 -14.26 3.52 14.35
N GLU A 174 -14.06 2.27 14.81
CA GLU A 174 -13.07 1.92 15.83
C GLU A 174 -11.65 1.84 15.26
N PHE A 175 -11.51 1.76 13.93
CA PHE A 175 -10.24 1.62 13.24
C PHE A 175 -9.93 2.79 12.29
N GLY A 176 -10.78 3.79 12.17
CA GLY A 176 -10.54 4.97 11.31
C GLY A 176 -11.62 6.01 11.34
#